data_663293ac7812309f9cd073c1f0a16f98
#
_entry.id   663293ac7812309f9cd073c1f0a16f98
#
_cell.length_a   1.000
_cell.length_b   1.000
_cell.length_c   1.000
_cell.angle_alpha   90.00
_cell.angle_beta   90.00
_cell.angle_gamma   90.00
#
_symmetry.space_group_name_H-M   'P 1'
#
loop_
_entity.id
_entity.type
_entity.pdbx_description
1 polymer ?
#
loop_
_entity_poly.entity_id
_entity_poly.type
_entity_poly.pdbx_seq_one_letter_code
_entity_poly.pdbx_strand_id
1 'polypeptide(L)'
;MLRISVRLAFLTALVVAPPAFAAMANDPQITRGKYLVTLGGCNDCHTPGYFFGNPDMSRFLGGSDVGFEIPGKGVFVGRNITPDKETGIGSWTPEQIVKAIQTGERPDGRILAPIMPWHAYAELAADDAMAIAAFLQSLNPVSNQLPRPVKPGEKISTFMFRLVPPGETSAVAAK
;
A
#
# COMPACT_ATOMS: atom_id res chain seq x y z
N MET A 1 23.36 71.27 -25.94
CA MET A 1 23.23 69.83 -26.25
C MET A 1 23.02 69.08 -24.94
N LEU A 2 21.79 68.66 -24.67
CA LEU A 2 21.39 67.96 -23.43
C LEU A 2 21.40 66.45 -23.66
N ARG A 3 22.29 65.71 -22.98
CA ARG A 3 22.36 64.24 -23.07
C ARG A 3 21.43 63.61 -22.02
N ILE A 4 20.32 63.04 -22.48
CA ILE A 4 19.42 62.28 -21.65
C ILE A 4 19.96 60.86 -21.60
N SER A 5 20.44 60.42 -20.40
CA SER A 5 20.87 59.07 -20.13
C SER A 5 19.65 58.23 -19.66
N VAL A 6 19.15 57.35 -20.51
CA VAL A 6 18.10 56.39 -20.14
C VAL A 6 18.76 55.24 -19.37
N ARG A 7 18.44 55.14 -18.06
CA ARG A 7 18.81 53.96 -17.23
C ARG A 7 17.77 52.89 -17.39
N LEU A 8 18.14 51.82 -18.04
CA LEU A 8 17.31 50.60 -18.18
C LEU A 8 17.37 49.83 -16.85
N ALA A 9 16.29 49.84 -16.09
CA ALA A 9 16.17 49.01 -14.89
C ALA A 9 15.76 47.60 -15.29
N PHE A 10 16.66 46.64 -15.10
CA PHE A 10 16.32 45.22 -15.22
C PHE A 10 15.57 44.80 -13.98
N LEU A 11 14.26 44.54 -14.10
CA LEU A 11 13.47 43.84 -13.10
C LEU A 11 13.81 42.35 -13.18
N THR A 12 14.61 41.83 -12.29
CA THR A 12 14.79 40.38 -12.09
C THR A 12 13.56 39.84 -11.38
N ALA A 13 12.69 39.15 -12.11
CA ALA A 13 11.58 38.39 -11.54
C ALA A 13 12.14 37.17 -10.77
N LEU A 14 12.00 37.21 -9.45
CA LEU A 14 12.33 36.05 -8.59
C LEU A 14 11.27 34.98 -8.82
N VAL A 15 11.59 33.92 -9.58
CA VAL A 15 10.73 32.75 -9.73
C VAL A 15 10.85 31.92 -8.46
N VAL A 16 9.88 32.04 -7.57
CA VAL A 16 9.77 31.18 -6.39
C VAL A 16 9.17 29.86 -6.86
N ALA A 17 10.00 28.81 -6.95
CA ALA A 17 9.54 27.47 -7.22
C ALA A 17 8.70 26.98 -6.01
N PRO A 18 7.54 26.32 -6.22
CA PRO A 18 6.77 25.74 -5.13
C PRO A 18 7.60 24.66 -4.42
N PRO A 19 7.42 24.45 -3.10
CA PRO A 19 8.12 23.42 -2.38
C PRO A 19 7.80 22.05 -3.00
N ALA A 20 8.80 21.19 -3.15
CA ALA A 20 8.71 19.89 -3.82
C ALA A 20 7.55 19.00 -3.28
N PHE A 21 7.18 19.16 -2.02
CA PHE A 21 6.07 18.47 -1.37
C PHE A 21 4.69 18.85 -1.97
N ALA A 22 4.50 20.12 -2.33
CA ALA A 22 3.26 20.58 -2.96
C ALA A 22 3.13 20.10 -4.43
N ALA A 23 4.26 19.89 -5.10
CA ALA A 23 4.28 19.35 -6.46
C ALA A 23 3.88 17.87 -6.48
N MET A 24 4.29 17.07 -5.49
CA MET A 24 3.92 15.64 -5.39
C MET A 24 2.43 15.44 -5.06
N ALA A 25 1.84 16.33 -4.25
CA ALA A 25 0.41 16.24 -3.88
C ALA A 25 -0.54 16.43 -5.08
N ASN A 26 -0.08 17.07 -6.15
CA ASN A 26 -0.85 17.35 -7.37
C ASN A 26 -0.39 16.50 -8.58
N ASP A 27 0.42 15.46 -8.36
CA ASP A 27 0.82 14.56 -9.43
C ASP A 27 -0.38 13.74 -9.90
N PRO A 28 -0.77 13.82 -11.20
CA PRO A 28 -1.90 13.08 -11.74
C PRO A 28 -1.74 11.56 -11.58
N GLN A 29 -0.51 11.04 -11.65
CA GLN A 29 -0.21 9.63 -11.47
C GLN A 29 -0.48 9.20 -10.02
N ILE A 30 -0.02 9.96 -9.04
CA ILE A 30 -0.29 9.70 -7.61
C ILE A 30 -1.79 9.79 -7.32
N THR A 31 -2.48 10.78 -7.89
CA THR A 31 -3.93 10.93 -7.73
C THR A 31 -4.68 9.73 -8.32
N ARG A 32 -4.28 9.27 -9.51
CA ARG A 32 -4.84 8.07 -10.15
C ARG A 32 -4.57 6.82 -9.31
N GLY A 33 -3.34 6.66 -8.80
CA GLY A 33 -2.97 5.55 -7.94
C GLY A 33 -3.77 5.51 -6.65
N LYS A 34 -3.99 6.66 -6.01
CA LYS A 34 -4.85 6.78 -4.82
C LYS A 34 -6.28 6.29 -5.10
N TYR A 35 -6.85 6.72 -6.23
CA TYR A 35 -8.18 6.28 -6.64
C TYR A 35 -8.23 4.75 -6.81
N LEU A 36 -7.25 4.17 -7.50
CA LEU A 36 -7.20 2.73 -7.75
C LEU A 36 -6.98 1.91 -6.47
N VAL A 37 -6.11 2.37 -5.57
CA VAL A 37 -5.88 1.75 -4.26
C VAL A 37 -7.16 1.76 -3.42
N THR A 38 -7.93 2.85 -3.49
CA THR A 38 -9.22 2.96 -2.80
C THR A 38 -10.25 2.02 -3.43
N LEU A 39 -10.39 2.04 -4.76
CA LEU A 39 -11.33 1.19 -5.49
C LEU A 39 -11.00 -0.30 -5.33
N GLY A 40 -9.72 -0.66 -5.35
CA GLY A 40 -9.22 -2.03 -5.17
C GLY A 40 -9.31 -2.54 -3.73
N GLY A 41 -9.78 -1.74 -2.78
CA GLY A 41 -9.96 -2.16 -1.38
C GLY A 41 -8.65 -2.52 -0.66
N CYS A 42 -7.51 -1.96 -1.07
CA CYS A 42 -6.21 -2.28 -0.45
C CYS A 42 -6.21 -1.99 1.06
N ASN A 43 -6.93 -0.92 1.47
CA ASN A 43 -7.10 -0.53 2.85
C ASN A 43 -7.73 -1.63 3.72
N ASP A 44 -8.63 -2.43 3.15
CA ASP A 44 -9.41 -3.42 3.88
C ASP A 44 -8.51 -4.48 4.52
N CYS A 45 -7.51 -4.94 3.77
CA CYS A 45 -6.58 -5.97 4.20
C CYS A 45 -5.21 -5.43 4.64
N HIS A 46 -4.94 -4.13 4.47
CA HIS A 46 -3.63 -3.56 4.75
C HIS A 46 -3.63 -2.42 5.77
N THR A 47 -4.76 -2.12 6.43
CA THR A 47 -4.83 -1.13 7.51
C THR A 47 -5.37 -1.79 8.78
N PRO A 48 -4.73 -1.58 9.96
CA PRO A 48 -5.22 -2.15 11.21
C PRO A 48 -6.59 -1.59 11.58
N GLY A 49 -7.40 -2.37 12.29
CA GLY A 49 -8.70 -1.95 12.79
C GLY A 49 -9.82 -1.96 11.73
N TYR A 50 -9.50 -2.16 10.45
CA TYR A 50 -10.51 -2.11 9.38
C TYR A 50 -11.65 -3.11 9.62
N PHE A 51 -11.34 -4.37 9.91
CA PHE A 51 -12.34 -5.40 10.14
C PHE A 51 -13.12 -5.26 11.45
N PHE A 52 -12.70 -4.35 12.32
CA PHE A 52 -13.42 -3.97 13.54
C PHE A 52 -14.26 -2.70 13.35
N GLY A 53 -14.36 -2.18 12.11
CA GLY A 53 -15.13 -0.97 11.80
C GLY A 53 -14.47 0.34 12.27
N ASN A 54 -13.23 0.29 12.72
CA ASN A 54 -12.46 1.44 13.20
C ASN A 54 -11.02 1.44 12.66
N PRO A 55 -10.83 1.71 11.34
CA PRO A 55 -9.51 1.68 10.74
C PRO A 55 -8.58 2.75 11.35
N ASP A 56 -7.39 2.32 11.73
CA ASP A 56 -6.35 3.23 12.22
C ASP A 56 -5.67 3.96 11.06
N MET A 57 -6.18 5.13 10.74
CA MET A 57 -5.68 5.94 9.63
C MET A 57 -4.29 6.53 9.87
N SER A 58 -3.78 6.53 11.11
CA SER A 58 -2.38 6.89 11.38
C SER A 58 -1.41 5.81 10.88
N ARG A 59 -1.90 4.58 10.70
CA ARG A 59 -1.19 3.44 10.12
C ARG A 59 -1.82 2.97 8.79
N PHE A 60 -2.37 3.91 8.03
CA PHE A 60 -2.97 3.62 6.73
C PHE A 60 -2.03 2.83 5.84
N LEU A 61 -2.47 1.67 5.35
CA LEU A 61 -1.70 0.70 4.56
C LEU A 61 -0.45 0.12 5.27
N GLY A 62 -0.31 0.34 6.57
CA GLY A 62 0.80 -0.15 7.39
C GLY A 62 0.72 -1.62 7.79
N GLY A 63 -0.26 -2.38 7.29
CA GLY A 63 -0.49 -3.79 7.57
C GLY A 63 -1.72 -4.04 8.43
N SER A 64 -2.23 -5.27 8.42
CA SER A 64 -3.44 -5.69 9.13
C SER A 64 -3.14 -6.23 10.52
N ASP A 65 -4.14 -6.22 11.38
CA ASP A 65 -4.20 -6.93 12.68
C ASP A 65 -5.06 -8.20 12.59
N VAL A 66 -5.58 -8.52 11.40
CA VAL A 66 -6.37 -9.72 11.13
C VAL A 66 -5.71 -10.56 10.05
N GLY A 67 -5.63 -11.87 10.26
CA GLY A 67 -5.13 -12.84 9.30
C GLY A 67 -6.26 -13.57 8.57
N PHE A 68 -5.90 -14.21 7.47
CA PHE A 68 -6.77 -15.06 6.69
C PHE A 68 -6.22 -16.48 6.70
N GLU A 69 -7.01 -17.43 7.22
CA GLU A 69 -6.65 -18.84 7.16
C GLU A 69 -6.96 -19.40 5.77
N ILE A 70 -5.93 -19.97 5.16
CA ILE A 70 -6.07 -20.68 3.88
C ILE A 70 -5.87 -22.17 4.17
N PRO A 71 -6.87 -23.01 3.93
CA PRO A 71 -6.79 -24.43 4.23
C PRO A 71 -5.53 -25.08 3.62
N GLY A 72 -4.79 -25.80 4.44
CA GLY A 72 -3.54 -26.46 4.05
C GLY A 72 -2.33 -25.55 3.83
N LYS A 73 -2.49 -24.23 3.89
CA LYS A 73 -1.40 -23.27 3.68
C LYS A 73 -1.02 -22.46 4.93
N GLY A 74 -1.98 -22.26 5.85
CA GLY A 74 -1.76 -21.51 7.10
C GLY A 74 -2.47 -20.16 7.12
N VAL A 75 -2.01 -19.25 8.01
CA VAL A 75 -2.61 -17.93 8.21
C VAL A 75 -1.70 -16.84 7.66
N PHE A 76 -2.26 -15.96 6.87
CA PHE A 76 -1.58 -14.85 6.21
C PHE A 76 -2.19 -13.53 6.66
N VAL A 77 -1.35 -12.60 7.09
CA VAL A 77 -1.75 -11.24 7.50
C VAL A 77 -1.37 -10.27 6.37
N GLY A 78 -2.25 -9.33 6.04
CA GLY A 78 -1.98 -8.27 5.09
C GLY A 78 -0.74 -7.48 5.51
N ARG A 79 0.27 -7.43 4.65
CA ARG A 79 1.59 -6.85 4.96
C ARG A 79 1.57 -5.33 4.93
N ASN A 80 2.57 -4.72 5.56
CA ASN A 80 2.86 -3.31 5.41
C ASN A 80 3.25 -3.00 3.96
N ILE A 81 2.48 -2.16 3.28
CA ILE A 81 2.71 -1.72 1.90
C ILE A 81 3.03 -0.22 1.82
N THR A 82 3.42 0.39 2.94
CA THR A 82 4.00 1.74 2.98
C THR A 82 5.48 1.70 2.59
N PRO A 83 6.10 2.85 2.24
CA PRO A 83 7.51 2.91 1.85
C PRO A 83 8.48 2.84 3.05
N ASP A 84 8.12 2.14 4.11
CA ASP A 84 9.05 1.81 5.18
C ASP A 84 10.07 0.77 4.68
N LYS A 85 11.36 1.05 4.89
CA LYS A 85 12.44 0.24 4.30
C LYS A 85 12.64 -1.09 5.00
N GLU A 86 12.29 -1.19 6.28
CA GLU A 86 12.52 -2.38 7.10
C GLU A 86 11.30 -3.29 7.13
N THR A 87 10.13 -2.72 7.32
CA THR A 87 8.89 -3.48 7.56
C THR A 87 7.91 -3.45 6.40
N GLY A 88 8.10 -2.52 5.45
CA GLY A 88 7.24 -2.27 4.30
C GLY A 88 7.89 -2.62 2.95
N ILE A 89 7.52 -1.84 1.94
CA ILE A 89 8.00 -2.01 0.55
C ILE A 89 8.96 -0.88 0.12
N GLY A 90 9.54 -0.13 1.06
CA GLY A 90 10.38 1.03 0.77
C GLY A 90 11.71 0.71 0.08
N SER A 91 12.12 -0.56 0.06
CA SER A 91 13.29 -1.05 -0.70
C SER A 91 12.96 -1.58 -2.10
N TRP A 92 11.67 -1.62 -2.47
CA TRP A 92 11.24 -2.14 -3.76
C TRP A 92 11.22 -1.05 -4.83
N THR A 93 11.55 -1.41 -6.08
CA THR A 93 11.34 -0.50 -7.21
C THR A 93 9.86 -0.46 -7.62
N PRO A 94 9.40 0.57 -8.35
CA PRO A 94 8.05 0.61 -8.90
C PRO A 94 7.70 -0.65 -9.70
N GLU A 95 8.63 -1.13 -10.52
CA GLU A 95 8.45 -2.32 -11.37
C GLU A 95 8.30 -3.59 -10.52
N GLN A 96 9.01 -3.69 -9.39
CA GLN A 96 8.87 -4.79 -8.44
C GLN A 96 7.50 -4.77 -7.76
N ILE A 97 6.99 -3.58 -7.43
CA ILE A 97 5.62 -3.42 -6.90
C ILE A 97 4.60 -3.85 -7.95
N VAL A 98 4.73 -3.36 -9.18
CA VAL A 98 3.86 -3.75 -10.32
C VAL A 98 3.89 -5.26 -10.53
N LYS A 99 5.08 -5.87 -10.59
CA LYS A 99 5.21 -7.33 -10.72
C LYS A 99 4.46 -8.05 -9.60
N ALA A 100 4.64 -7.63 -8.35
CA ALA A 100 3.99 -8.27 -7.21
C ALA A 100 2.46 -8.18 -7.27
N ILE A 101 1.88 -7.03 -7.66
CA ILE A 101 0.42 -6.88 -7.74
C ILE A 101 -0.19 -7.56 -8.96
N GLN A 102 0.54 -7.73 -10.06
CA GLN A 102 0.01 -8.34 -11.30
C GLN A 102 0.32 -9.82 -11.42
N THR A 103 1.41 -10.31 -10.86
CA THR A 103 1.82 -11.73 -10.99
C THR A 103 1.84 -12.47 -9.66
N GLY A 104 1.70 -11.76 -8.54
CA GLY A 104 1.86 -12.33 -7.21
C GLY A 104 3.32 -12.57 -6.81
N GLU A 105 4.31 -12.36 -7.68
CA GLU A 105 5.70 -12.65 -7.38
C GLU A 105 6.41 -11.45 -6.72
N ARG A 106 6.91 -11.68 -5.52
CA ARG A 106 7.69 -10.71 -4.75
C ARG A 106 9.15 -10.65 -5.21
N PRO A 107 9.90 -9.57 -4.88
CA PRO A 107 11.33 -9.48 -5.22
C PRO A 107 12.19 -10.63 -4.66
N ASP A 108 11.75 -11.26 -3.57
CA ASP A 108 12.43 -12.42 -2.95
C ASP A 108 12.00 -13.78 -3.57
N GLY A 109 11.24 -13.76 -4.67
CA GLY A 109 10.76 -14.95 -5.38
C GLY A 109 9.57 -15.65 -4.74
N ARG A 110 9.10 -15.22 -3.56
CA ARG A 110 7.92 -15.81 -2.94
C ARG A 110 6.65 -15.34 -3.63
N ILE A 111 5.67 -16.23 -3.72
CA ILE A 111 4.34 -15.90 -4.27
C ILE A 111 3.45 -15.39 -3.14
N LEU A 112 2.69 -14.35 -3.43
CA LEU A 112 1.67 -13.79 -2.52
C LEU A 112 0.60 -14.84 -2.21
N ALA A 113 0.03 -14.77 -1.01
CA ALA A 113 -1.08 -15.63 -0.64
C ALA A 113 -2.27 -15.44 -1.58
N PRO A 114 -3.01 -16.52 -1.94
CA PRO A 114 -4.13 -16.44 -2.90
C PRO A 114 -5.27 -15.52 -2.47
N ILE A 115 -5.35 -15.15 -1.19
CA ILE A 115 -6.33 -14.19 -0.69
C ILE A 115 -6.04 -12.77 -1.22
N MET A 116 -4.79 -12.44 -1.54
CA MET A 116 -4.44 -11.23 -2.27
C MET A 116 -4.88 -11.42 -3.72
N PRO A 117 -5.80 -10.61 -4.27
CA PRO A 117 -6.45 -10.88 -5.55
C PRO A 117 -5.57 -10.45 -6.76
N TRP A 118 -4.29 -10.83 -6.76
CA TRP A 118 -3.35 -10.45 -7.81
C TRP A 118 -3.76 -10.96 -9.20
N HIS A 119 -4.52 -12.06 -9.27
CA HIS A 119 -5.10 -12.54 -10.53
C HIS A 119 -6.05 -11.51 -11.17
N ALA A 120 -6.84 -10.79 -10.35
CA ALA A 120 -7.71 -9.72 -10.84
C ALA A 120 -6.89 -8.49 -11.24
N TYR A 121 -5.81 -8.21 -10.51
CA TYR A 121 -4.93 -7.07 -10.81
C TYR A 121 -4.01 -7.32 -12.01
N ALA A 122 -3.87 -8.55 -12.48
CA ALA A 122 -3.16 -8.87 -13.73
C ALA A 122 -3.75 -8.14 -14.94
N GLU A 123 -5.06 -7.82 -14.89
CA GLU A 123 -5.79 -7.12 -15.96
C GLU A 123 -5.61 -5.59 -15.91
N LEU A 124 -4.91 -5.04 -14.92
CA LEU A 124 -4.64 -3.60 -14.87
C LEU A 124 -3.81 -3.16 -16.09
N ALA A 125 -4.20 -2.04 -16.69
CA ALA A 125 -3.36 -1.37 -17.67
C ALA A 125 -2.00 -1.01 -17.03
N ALA A 126 -0.94 -1.00 -17.82
CA ALA A 126 0.43 -0.73 -17.33
C ALA A 126 0.52 0.61 -16.58
N ASP A 127 -0.11 1.66 -17.12
CA ASP A 127 -0.11 2.99 -16.50
C ASP A 127 -0.87 2.99 -15.15
N ASP A 128 -1.95 2.22 -15.02
CA ASP A 128 -2.71 2.08 -13.80
C ASP A 128 -1.93 1.31 -12.73
N ALA A 129 -1.24 0.24 -13.11
CA ALA A 129 -0.37 -0.50 -12.20
C ALA A 129 0.80 0.37 -11.70
N MET A 130 1.41 1.17 -12.60
CA MET A 130 2.46 2.13 -12.23
C MET A 130 1.93 3.26 -11.36
N ALA A 131 0.69 3.72 -11.58
CA ALA A 131 0.07 4.72 -10.74
C ALA A 131 -0.15 4.21 -9.30
N ILE A 132 -0.56 2.94 -9.13
CA ILE A 132 -0.64 2.31 -7.81
C ILE A 132 0.74 2.31 -7.15
N ALA A 133 1.79 1.87 -7.85
CA ALA A 133 3.15 1.84 -7.31
C ALA A 133 3.62 3.24 -6.89
N ALA A 134 3.41 4.26 -7.72
CA ALA A 134 3.75 5.66 -7.44
C ALA A 134 3.01 6.17 -6.20
N PHE A 135 1.71 5.88 -6.06
CA PHE A 135 0.96 6.27 -4.87
C PHE A 135 1.48 5.59 -3.60
N LEU A 136 1.72 4.28 -3.63
CA LEU A 136 2.25 3.55 -2.47
C LEU A 136 3.60 4.09 -2.03
N GLN A 137 4.47 4.44 -2.97
CA GLN A 137 5.78 5.04 -2.67
C GLN A 137 5.70 6.50 -2.22
N SER A 138 4.61 7.21 -2.48
CA SER A 138 4.38 8.59 -2.03
C SER A 138 3.85 8.68 -0.60
N LEU A 139 3.46 7.58 0.01
CA LEU A 139 2.93 7.54 1.37
C LEU A 139 4.02 7.86 2.41
N ASN A 140 3.58 8.32 3.59
CA ASN A 140 4.47 8.35 4.75
C ASN A 140 4.83 6.92 5.18
N PRO A 141 6.10 6.62 5.45
CA PRO A 141 6.50 5.31 5.95
C PRO A 141 5.88 5.05 7.33
N VAL A 142 5.34 3.86 7.52
CA VAL A 142 4.82 3.37 8.80
C VAL A 142 5.70 2.20 9.23
N SER A 143 6.42 2.33 10.34
CA SER A 143 7.16 1.20 10.90
C SER A 143 6.19 0.28 11.63
N ASN A 144 5.95 -0.91 11.09
CA ASN A 144 5.05 -1.92 11.68
C ASN A 144 5.54 -3.33 11.37
N GLN A 145 6.17 -3.97 12.35
CA GLN A 145 6.65 -5.35 12.23
C GLN A 145 5.51 -6.33 12.41
N LEU A 146 5.08 -6.95 11.33
CA LEU A 146 4.03 -7.94 11.32
C LEU A 146 4.59 -9.37 11.50
N PRO A 147 3.83 -10.28 12.12
CA PRO A 147 4.24 -11.67 12.26
C PRO A 147 4.45 -12.31 10.88
N ARG A 148 5.37 -13.28 10.79
CA ARG A 148 5.48 -14.11 9.59
C ARG A 148 4.17 -14.88 9.35
N PRO A 149 3.93 -15.37 8.12
CA PRO A 149 2.84 -16.31 7.90
C PRO A 149 2.92 -17.51 8.85
N VAL A 150 1.80 -17.85 9.47
CA VAL A 150 1.70 -18.96 10.43
C VAL A 150 1.43 -20.24 9.65
N LYS A 151 2.26 -21.27 9.83
CA LYS A 151 2.09 -22.57 9.16
C LYS A 151 0.92 -23.37 9.76
N PRO A 152 0.36 -24.32 9.01
CA PRO A 152 -0.65 -25.23 9.55
C PRO A 152 -0.17 -25.91 10.84
N GLY A 153 -1.00 -25.91 11.89
CA GLY A 153 -0.68 -26.49 13.20
C GLY A 153 0.13 -25.60 14.15
N GLU A 154 0.64 -24.46 13.70
CA GLU A 154 1.31 -23.50 14.60
C GLU A 154 0.29 -22.66 15.38
N LYS A 155 0.72 -22.17 16.56
CA LYS A 155 -0.11 -21.28 17.40
C LYS A 155 -0.32 -19.93 16.71
N ILE A 156 -1.57 -19.50 16.67
CA ILE A 156 -2.00 -18.23 16.08
C ILE A 156 -2.11 -17.20 17.21
N SER A 157 -1.53 -16.02 17.00
CA SER A 157 -1.52 -14.91 17.97
C SER A 157 -2.26 -13.66 17.48
N THR A 158 -3.00 -13.76 16.36
CA THR A 158 -3.78 -12.66 15.80
C THR A 158 -5.22 -13.09 15.58
N PHE A 159 -6.13 -12.13 15.43
CA PHE A 159 -7.47 -12.41 14.93
C PHE A 159 -7.39 -12.99 13.53
N MET A 160 -8.36 -13.81 13.12
CA MET A 160 -8.36 -14.40 11.79
C MET A 160 -9.78 -14.63 11.26
N PHE A 161 -9.88 -14.54 9.95
CA PHE A 161 -10.99 -15.11 9.19
C PHE A 161 -10.70 -16.58 8.85
N ARG A 162 -11.68 -17.43 9.06
CA ARG A 162 -11.63 -18.85 8.73
C ARG A 162 -12.83 -19.23 7.85
N LEU A 163 -12.59 -20.00 6.82
CA LEU A 163 -13.65 -20.66 6.09
C LEU A 163 -14.10 -21.92 6.89
N VAL A 164 -15.34 -21.93 7.28
CA VAL A 164 -15.94 -23.06 8.01
C VAL A 164 -16.82 -23.84 7.04
N PRO A 165 -16.63 -25.16 6.91
CA PRO A 165 -17.50 -25.98 6.08
C PRO A 165 -18.98 -25.89 6.52
N PRO A 166 -19.93 -26.06 5.58
CA PRO A 166 -21.35 -26.15 5.96
C PRO A 166 -21.59 -27.26 6.97
N GLY A 167 -22.36 -26.95 8.02
CA GLY A 167 -22.68 -27.90 9.09
C GLY A 167 -21.72 -27.87 10.29
N GLU A 168 -20.57 -27.25 10.18
CA GLU A 168 -19.75 -26.94 11.35
C GLU A 168 -20.23 -25.63 11.97
N THR A 169 -20.65 -25.68 13.25
CA THR A 169 -20.87 -24.45 14.00
C THR A 169 -19.52 -23.86 14.37
N SER A 170 -19.32 -22.58 14.07
CA SER A 170 -18.26 -21.81 14.70
C SER A 170 -18.48 -21.86 16.22
N ALA A 171 -17.80 -22.74 16.91
CA ALA A 171 -17.75 -22.73 18.37
C ALA A 171 -16.88 -21.54 18.80
N VAL A 172 -17.38 -20.33 18.60
CA VAL A 172 -16.96 -19.19 19.40
C VAL A 172 -17.54 -19.43 20.79
N ALA A 173 -16.74 -20.08 21.62
CA ALA A 173 -17.07 -20.14 23.03
C ALA A 173 -17.16 -18.69 23.53
N ALA A 174 -18.39 -18.25 23.78
CA ALA A 174 -18.63 -17.08 24.59
C ALA A 174 -18.00 -17.34 25.96
N LYS A 175 -16.87 -16.69 26.24
CA LYS A 175 -16.33 -16.56 27.60
C LYS A 175 -16.65 -15.16 28.08
#